data_17709d79ff116e96c1b2df2bafe71aa8
#
_entry.id   17709d79ff116e96c1b2df2bafe71aa8
#
_cell.length_a   1.000
_cell.length_b   1.000
_cell.length_c   1.000
_cell.angle_alpha   90.00
_cell.angle_beta   90.00
_cell.angle_gamma   90.00
#
_symmetry.space_group_name_H-M   'P 1'
#
loop_
_entity.id
_entity.type
_entity.pdbx_description
1 polymer ?
#
loop_
_entity_poly.entity_id
_entity_poly.type
_entity_poly.pdbx_seq_one_letter_code
_entity_poly.pdbx_strand_id
1 'polypeptide(L)'
;MQKWVEGTVAGQTRWTARLFSLKVEADISFEAGQFAKLALEVAGEMLARPYSFVNAPGERPHEFYYVTLPDGPLTQRLCKLEAGDRIYLAPRPAGFLALSEVPEGENLWLMSTGTGLGPFLSILKTEAPWRRFKRVVLVHAVRLAEELTHRDSIGQLLHEHPEQMRAVSFVSRETAPGALPGRIPAAIEGGRLEAAAGVALSAAGSQVMICGNPDMVIDASAALARRGMKKHRRRDPGQITVENYW
;
A
#
# COMPACT_ATOMS: atom_id res chain seq x y z
N MET A 1 12.10 -18.28 -21.76
CA MET A 1 12.58 -16.99 -21.23
C MET A 1 11.37 -16.12 -20.88
N GLN A 2 11.36 -15.49 -19.73
CA GLN A 2 10.29 -14.54 -19.37
C GLN A 2 10.40 -13.35 -20.33
N LYS A 3 9.30 -13.02 -21.03
CA LYS A 3 9.24 -11.83 -21.89
C LYS A 3 9.06 -10.61 -20.98
N TRP A 4 9.97 -9.64 -21.04
CA TRP A 4 9.88 -8.38 -20.32
C TRP A 4 9.20 -7.32 -21.17
N VAL A 5 8.45 -6.43 -20.55
CA VAL A 5 7.97 -5.18 -21.15
C VAL A 5 9.03 -4.12 -20.87
N GLU A 6 9.56 -3.53 -21.92
CA GLU A 6 10.47 -2.38 -21.78
C GLU A 6 9.65 -1.15 -21.43
N GLY A 7 10.14 -0.39 -20.46
CA GLY A 7 9.58 0.89 -20.05
C GLY A 7 10.67 1.94 -19.95
N THR A 8 10.24 3.18 -19.86
CA THR A 8 11.12 4.36 -19.72
C THR A 8 10.77 5.09 -18.42
N VAL A 9 11.78 5.45 -17.66
CA VAL A 9 11.62 6.28 -16.47
C VAL A 9 11.12 7.66 -16.89
N ALA A 10 9.95 8.06 -16.41
CA ALA A 10 9.38 9.40 -16.63
C ALA A 10 9.87 10.40 -15.59
N GLY A 11 10.32 9.92 -14.44
CA GLY A 11 10.86 10.74 -13.38
C GLY A 11 10.85 10.03 -12.04
N GLN A 12 11.40 10.69 -11.03
CA GLN A 12 11.48 10.16 -9.69
C GLN A 12 11.27 11.27 -8.66
N THR A 13 10.49 10.98 -7.62
CA THR A 13 10.32 11.83 -6.45
C THR A 13 11.09 11.23 -5.27
N ARG A 14 11.98 12.01 -4.68
CA ARG A 14 12.65 11.64 -3.42
C ARG A 14 11.88 12.27 -2.26
N TRP A 15 11.26 11.46 -1.43
CA TRP A 15 10.49 11.89 -0.26
C TRP A 15 11.38 12.13 0.97
N THR A 16 12.29 11.18 1.22
CA THR A 16 13.27 11.24 2.30
C THR A 16 14.63 10.74 1.79
N ALA A 17 15.60 10.58 2.66
CA ALA A 17 16.88 9.97 2.30
C ALA A 17 16.73 8.53 1.74
N ARG A 18 15.62 7.84 2.08
CA ARG A 18 15.42 6.42 1.74
C ARG A 18 14.11 6.11 1.03
N LEU A 19 13.14 7.00 1.01
CA LEU A 19 11.82 6.78 0.40
C LEU A 19 11.72 7.51 -0.94
N PHE A 20 11.26 6.80 -1.96
CA PHE A 20 11.17 7.28 -3.33
C PHE A 20 9.88 6.81 -4.00
N SER A 21 9.40 7.62 -4.95
CA SER A 21 8.41 7.22 -5.96
C SER A 21 9.07 7.27 -7.34
N LEU A 22 9.11 6.12 -8.02
CA LEU A 22 9.56 6.00 -9.41
C LEU A 22 8.36 6.04 -10.34
N LYS A 23 8.40 6.89 -11.36
CA LYS A 23 7.40 7.00 -12.41
C LYS A 23 7.92 6.38 -13.70
N VAL A 24 7.14 5.48 -14.31
CA VAL A 24 7.57 4.66 -15.46
C VAL A 24 6.48 4.66 -16.52
N GLU A 25 6.86 5.03 -17.74
CA GLU A 25 6.05 4.80 -18.94
C GLU A 25 6.25 3.37 -19.40
N ALA A 26 5.20 2.58 -19.43
CA ALA A 26 5.20 1.19 -19.91
C ALA A 26 3.79 0.78 -20.32
N ASP A 27 3.69 -0.06 -21.35
CA ASP A 27 2.40 -0.62 -21.77
C ASP A 27 2.08 -1.88 -20.97
N ILE A 28 1.46 -1.67 -19.82
CA ILE A 28 1.02 -2.73 -18.91
C ILE A 28 -0.33 -2.37 -18.29
N SER A 29 -1.21 -3.36 -18.18
CA SER A 29 -2.51 -3.21 -17.50
C SER A 29 -2.49 -3.97 -16.19
N PHE A 30 -3.13 -3.43 -15.16
CA PHE A 30 -3.19 -4.02 -13.81
C PHE A 30 -4.53 -3.73 -13.15
N GLU A 31 -4.85 -4.47 -12.10
CA GLU A 31 -5.94 -4.17 -11.17
C GLU A 31 -5.40 -3.41 -9.96
N ALA A 32 -6.16 -2.42 -9.46
CA ALA A 32 -5.75 -1.63 -8.30
C ALA A 32 -5.43 -2.52 -7.10
N GLY A 33 -4.26 -2.28 -6.48
CA GLY A 33 -3.73 -3.08 -5.39
C GLY A 33 -2.71 -4.15 -5.83
N GLN A 34 -2.62 -4.46 -7.12
CA GLN A 34 -1.61 -5.38 -7.64
C GLN A 34 -0.19 -4.78 -7.66
N PHE A 35 0.79 -5.65 -7.89
CA PHE A 35 2.19 -5.30 -8.10
C PHE A 35 2.70 -5.82 -9.46
N ALA A 36 3.77 -5.20 -9.96
CA ALA A 36 4.60 -5.75 -11.04
C ALA A 36 6.03 -5.99 -10.53
N LYS A 37 6.75 -6.94 -11.15
CA LYS A 37 8.19 -7.01 -10.94
C LYS A 37 8.85 -5.95 -11.80
N LEU A 38 9.56 -5.03 -11.17
CA LEU A 38 10.50 -4.13 -11.83
C LEU A 38 11.85 -4.80 -11.93
N ALA A 39 12.55 -4.62 -13.05
CA ALA A 39 13.85 -5.21 -13.28
C ALA A 39 14.82 -4.25 -13.98
N LEU A 40 16.09 -4.42 -13.65
CA LEU A 40 17.23 -3.84 -14.38
C LEU A 40 18.12 -4.97 -14.87
N GLU A 41 18.71 -4.81 -16.04
CA GLU A 41 19.75 -5.70 -16.51
C GLU A 41 21.08 -5.35 -15.81
N VAL A 42 21.66 -6.34 -15.13
CA VAL A 42 22.92 -6.21 -14.40
C VAL A 42 23.82 -7.37 -14.77
N ALA A 43 24.94 -7.08 -15.40
CA ALA A 43 25.90 -8.11 -15.85
C ALA A 43 25.28 -9.20 -16.73
N GLY A 44 24.32 -8.84 -17.60
CA GLY A 44 23.64 -9.76 -18.51
C GLY A 44 22.48 -10.54 -17.89
N GLU A 45 22.14 -10.29 -16.62
CA GLU A 45 21.04 -10.93 -15.91
C GLU A 45 19.98 -9.92 -15.46
N MET A 46 18.72 -10.36 -15.42
CA MET A 46 17.60 -9.53 -14.98
C MET A 46 17.46 -9.57 -13.44
N LEU A 47 17.88 -8.51 -12.80
CA LEU A 47 17.69 -8.31 -11.36
C LEU A 47 16.28 -7.74 -11.12
N ALA A 48 15.35 -8.55 -10.62
CA ALA A 48 13.94 -8.19 -10.48
C ALA A 48 13.42 -8.30 -9.06
N ARG A 49 12.51 -7.37 -8.67
CA ARG A 49 11.76 -7.42 -7.40
C ARG A 49 10.34 -6.90 -7.60
N PRO A 50 9.36 -7.35 -6.78
CA PRO A 50 7.98 -6.87 -6.83
C PRO A 50 7.85 -5.47 -6.23
N TYR A 51 7.02 -4.62 -6.89
CA TYR A 51 6.62 -3.30 -6.43
C TYR A 51 5.16 -3.06 -6.77
N SER A 52 4.37 -2.62 -5.79
CA SER A 52 2.95 -2.31 -6.01
C SER A 52 2.77 -1.00 -6.74
N PHE A 53 1.74 -0.95 -7.57
CA PHE A 53 1.30 0.28 -8.22
C PHE A 53 0.68 1.24 -7.19
N VAL A 54 0.91 2.54 -7.40
CA VAL A 54 0.38 3.64 -6.55
C VAL A 54 -0.74 4.41 -7.25
N ASN A 55 -0.67 4.52 -8.57
CA ASN A 55 -1.66 5.18 -9.40
C ASN A 55 -2.87 4.25 -9.69
N ALA A 56 -3.98 4.84 -10.13
CA ALA A 56 -5.13 4.05 -10.58
C ALA A 56 -4.82 3.29 -11.89
N PRO A 57 -5.47 2.14 -12.14
CA PRO A 57 -5.42 1.49 -13.45
C PRO A 57 -5.81 2.46 -14.57
N GLY A 58 -5.04 2.50 -15.65
CA GLY A 58 -5.26 3.42 -16.77
C GLY A 58 -4.56 4.77 -16.66
N GLU A 59 -4.14 5.20 -15.49
CA GLU A 59 -3.30 6.39 -15.33
C GLU A 59 -1.84 6.11 -15.76
N ARG A 60 -1.21 7.11 -16.37
CA ARG A 60 0.19 7.10 -16.81
C ARG A 60 0.88 8.39 -16.38
N PRO A 61 2.19 8.35 -16.13
CA PRO A 61 3.06 7.18 -15.96
C PRO A 61 2.67 6.31 -14.77
N HIS A 62 3.06 5.01 -14.77
CA HIS A 62 2.91 4.15 -13.61
C HIS A 62 3.81 4.63 -12.48
N GLU A 63 3.29 4.64 -11.25
CA GLU A 63 4.04 5.04 -10.06
C GLU A 63 4.29 3.83 -9.15
N PHE A 64 5.53 3.72 -8.65
CA PHE A 64 5.97 2.69 -7.71
C PHE A 64 6.66 3.34 -6.51
N TYR A 65 6.08 3.16 -5.31
CA TYR A 65 6.61 3.72 -4.07
C TYR A 65 7.48 2.68 -3.36
N TYR A 66 8.73 3.04 -3.06
CA TYR A 66 9.69 2.10 -2.51
C TYR A 66 10.67 2.72 -1.50
N VAL A 67 11.30 1.84 -0.71
CA VAL A 67 12.36 2.18 0.23
C VAL A 67 13.69 1.62 -0.25
N THR A 68 14.76 2.41 -0.17
CA THR A 68 16.11 1.93 -0.42
C THR A 68 16.63 1.15 0.79
N LEU A 69 17.19 -0.02 0.53
CA LEU A 69 17.85 -0.86 1.53
C LEU A 69 19.37 -0.76 1.35
N PRO A 70 20.19 -0.68 2.42
CA PRO A 70 21.64 -0.61 2.31
C PRO A 70 22.22 -1.73 1.44
N ASP A 71 21.73 -2.96 1.65
CA ASP A 71 22.18 -4.16 0.93
C ASP A 71 21.20 -4.58 -0.19
N GLY A 72 20.27 -3.68 -0.57
CA GLY A 72 19.27 -3.96 -1.59
C GLY A 72 19.82 -3.76 -3.01
N PRO A 73 20.22 -4.82 -3.74
CA PRO A 73 20.95 -4.66 -5.00
C PRO A 73 20.15 -3.93 -6.07
N LEU A 74 18.82 -4.06 -6.08
CA LEU A 74 17.96 -3.36 -7.03
C LEU A 74 17.66 -1.94 -6.54
N THR A 75 17.25 -1.75 -5.29
CA THR A 75 16.82 -0.43 -4.77
C THR A 75 17.93 0.61 -4.80
N GLN A 76 19.21 0.18 -4.61
CA GLN A 76 20.40 1.05 -4.74
C GLN A 76 20.67 1.48 -6.18
N ARG A 77 20.10 0.79 -7.17
CA ARG A 77 20.17 1.18 -8.58
C ARG A 77 18.95 2.01 -8.99
N LEU A 78 17.77 1.60 -8.55
CA LEU A 78 16.53 2.33 -8.84
C LEU A 78 16.63 3.80 -8.39
N CYS A 79 17.17 4.08 -7.20
CA CYS A 79 17.27 5.45 -6.68
C CYS A 79 18.25 6.36 -7.46
N LYS A 80 18.98 5.81 -8.42
CA LYS A 80 19.91 6.56 -9.29
C LYS A 80 19.37 6.74 -10.71
N LEU A 81 18.21 6.16 -11.02
CA LEU A 81 17.59 6.31 -12.34
C LEU A 81 17.11 7.75 -12.56
N GLU A 82 17.31 8.23 -13.77
CA GLU A 82 16.87 9.54 -14.23
C GLU A 82 15.82 9.40 -15.33
N ALA A 83 15.13 10.49 -15.64
CA ALA A 83 14.17 10.52 -16.75
C ALA A 83 14.85 10.13 -18.08
N GLY A 84 14.26 9.22 -18.80
CA GLY A 84 14.82 8.64 -20.04
C GLY A 84 15.52 7.31 -19.84
N ASP A 85 15.84 6.91 -18.62
CA ASP A 85 16.50 5.63 -18.37
C ASP A 85 15.55 4.46 -18.68
N ARG A 86 16.15 3.34 -19.12
CA ARG A 86 15.44 2.11 -19.41
C ARG A 86 15.20 1.29 -18.15
N ILE A 87 14.01 0.73 -18.05
CA ILE A 87 13.60 -0.21 -17.00
C ILE A 87 12.72 -1.30 -17.60
N TYR A 88 12.63 -2.45 -16.95
CA TYR A 88 11.81 -3.55 -17.42
C TYR A 88 10.75 -3.93 -16.42
N LEU A 89 9.56 -4.31 -16.91
CA LEU A 89 8.43 -4.76 -16.10
C LEU A 89 8.03 -6.17 -16.50
N ALA A 90 7.65 -7.00 -15.52
CA ALA A 90 7.02 -8.27 -15.85
C ALA A 90 5.66 -8.01 -16.54
N PRO A 91 5.33 -8.72 -17.63
CA PRO A 91 4.15 -8.44 -18.45
C PRO A 91 2.83 -8.76 -17.76
N ARG A 92 2.85 -9.50 -16.66
CA ARG A 92 1.67 -9.91 -15.91
C ARG A 92 1.80 -9.43 -14.47
N PRO A 93 1.08 -8.36 -14.10
CA PRO A 93 0.89 -7.98 -12.70
C PRO A 93 0.26 -9.11 -11.91
N ALA A 94 0.51 -9.12 -10.62
CA ALA A 94 0.04 -10.15 -9.69
C ALA A 94 -0.30 -9.54 -8.33
N GLY A 95 -0.78 -10.35 -7.40
CA GLY A 95 -1.16 -9.95 -6.04
C GLY A 95 -2.62 -10.21 -5.78
N PHE A 96 -2.95 -10.42 -4.50
CA PHE A 96 -4.32 -10.67 -4.03
C PHE A 96 -4.87 -9.49 -3.20
N LEU A 97 -4.12 -8.41 -3.12
CA LEU A 97 -4.54 -7.21 -2.38
C LEU A 97 -5.44 -6.30 -3.25
N ALA A 98 -6.36 -6.91 -4.00
CA ALA A 98 -7.32 -6.24 -4.85
C ALA A 98 -8.73 -6.31 -4.25
N LEU A 99 -9.57 -5.30 -4.52
CA LEU A 99 -10.94 -5.28 -3.99
C LEU A 99 -11.83 -6.40 -4.56
N SER A 100 -11.51 -6.93 -5.73
CA SER A 100 -12.19 -8.12 -6.29
C SER A 100 -12.05 -9.36 -5.41
N GLU A 101 -11.01 -9.43 -4.59
CA GLU A 101 -10.76 -10.53 -3.63
C GLU A 101 -11.41 -10.28 -2.25
N VAL A 102 -11.91 -9.07 -1.98
CA VAL A 102 -12.45 -8.69 -0.66
C VAL A 102 -13.95 -8.98 -0.62
N PRO A 103 -14.45 -9.76 0.38
CA PRO A 103 -15.86 -9.99 0.58
C PRO A 103 -16.66 -8.72 0.85
N GLU A 104 -18.00 -8.82 0.82
CA GLU A 104 -18.89 -7.73 1.18
C GLU A 104 -18.72 -7.33 2.65
N GLY A 105 -18.96 -6.06 2.93
CA GLY A 105 -18.85 -5.48 4.27
C GLY A 105 -19.36 -4.03 4.28
N GLU A 106 -19.64 -3.52 5.45
CA GLU A 106 -20.08 -2.11 5.61
C GLU A 106 -18.88 -1.15 5.57
N ASN A 107 -17.78 -1.53 6.22
CA ASN A 107 -16.60 -0.68 6.39
C ASN A 107 -15.35 -1.35 5.83
N LEU A 108 -14.51 -0.60 5.11
CA LEU A 108 -13.21 -1.04 4.62
C LEU A 108 -12.10 -0.38 5.43
N TRP A 109 -11.20 -1.20 5.99
CA TRP A 109 -10.00 -0.75 6.68
C TRP A 109 -8.76 -1.11 5.87
N LEU A 110 -7.98 -0.11 5.48
CA LEU A 110 -6.73 -0.24 4.72
C LEU A 110 -5.56 0.08 5.65
N MET A 111 -4.92 -0.94 6.21
CA MET A 111 -3.88 -0.77 7.24
C MET A 111 -2.49 -1.00 6.65
N SER A 112 -1.65 0.04 6.65
CA SER A 112 -0.32 0.01 6.05
C SER A 112 0.80 0.43 6.99
N THR A 113 2.00 -0.12 6.72
CA THR A 113 3.26 0.44 7.22
C THR A 113 4.18 0.80 6.08
N GLY A 114 4.83 1.97 6.17
CA GLY A 114 5.81 2.43 5.18
C GLY A 114 5.26 2.39 3.76
N THR A 115 5.98 1.74 2.86
CA THR A 115 5.62 1.65 1.43
C THR A 115 4.43 0.76 1.12
N GLY A 116 3.93 0.00 2.10
CA GLY A 116 2.63 -0.70 2.00
C GLY A 116 1.43 0.23 1.80
N LEU A 117 1.64 1.54 1.88
CA LEU A 117 0.66 2.56 1.49
C LEU A 117 0.33 2.51 0.00
N GLY A 118 1.31 2.19 -0.86
CA GLY A 118 1.19 2.25 -2.32
C GLY A 118 -0.06 1.56 -2.89
N PRO A 119 -0.27 0.25 -2.66
CA PRO A 119 -1.44 -0.46 -3.19
C PRO A 119 -2.76 0.11 -2.69
N PHE A 120 -2.82 0.67 -1.48
CA PHE A 120 -4.03 1.30 -0.96
C PHE A 120 -4.32 2.64 -1.63
N LEU A 121 -3.31 3.43 -1.97
CA LEU A 121 -3.51 4.63 -2.79
C LEU A 121 -4.04 4.25 -4.18
N SER A 122 -3.52 3.19 -4.79
CA SER A 122 -4.03 2.69 -6.07
C SER A 122 -5.52 2.33 -5.98
N ILE A 123 -5.94 1.63 -4.92
CA ILE A 123 -7.34 1.27 -4.68
C ILE A 123 -8.20 2.53 -4.46
N LEU A 124 -7.76 3.44 -3.60
CA LEU A 124 -8.51 4.65 -3.22
C LEU A 124 -8.72 5.62 -4.38
N LYS A 125 -7.85 5.60 -5.40
CA LYS A 125 -7.99 6.39 -6.63
C LYS A 125 -8.96 5.79 -7.64
N THR A 126 -9.62 4.67 -7.32
CA THR A 126 -10.69 4.06 -8.13
C THR A 126 -12.05 4.35 -7.52
N GLU A 127 -13.12 4.13 -8.29
CA GLU A 127 -14.48 4.29 -7.77
C GLU A 127 -14.96 3.10 -6.91
N ALA A 128 -14.28 1.97 -7.00
CA ALA A 128 -14.74 0.72 -6.40
C ALA A 128 -14.90 0.78 -4.87
N PRO A 129 -13.98 1.31 -4.06
CA PRO A 129 -14.16 1.39 -2.62
C PRO A 129 -15.33 2.28 -2.22
N TRP A 130 -15.54 3.37 -2.95
CA TRP A 130 -16.58 4.37 -2.68
C TRP A 130 -18.00 3.87 -3.00
N ARG A 131 -18.11 2.98 -3.98
CA ARG A 131 -19.40 2.33 -4.31
C ARG A 131 -19.74 1.18 -3.38
N ARG A 132 -18.72 0.47 -2.85
CA ARG A 132 -18.93 -0.79 -2.10
C ARG A 132 -19.06 -0.61 -0.61
N PHE A 133 -18.41 0.39 -0.03
CA PHE A 133 -18.31 0.53 1.42
C PHE A 133 -18.90 1.84 1.91
N LYS A 134 -19.61 1.80 3.03
CA LYS A 134 -20.19 2.99 3.65
C LYS A 134 -19.09 3.88 4.27
N ARG A 135 -18.05 3.27 4.81
CA ARG A 135 -16.87 3.95 5.36
C ARG A 135 -15.60 3.28 4.87
N VAL A 136 -14.61 4.10 4.56
CA VAL A 136 -13.27 3.66 4.16
C VAL A 136 -12.25 4.33 5.08
N VAL A 137 -11.47 3.55 5.80
CA VAL A 137 -10.47 4.04 6.75
C VAL A 137 -9.08 3.69 6.25
N LEU A 138 -8.28 4.71 5.93
CA LEU A 138 -6.87 4.55 5.62
C LEU A 138 -6.05 4.69 6.91
N VAL A 139 -5.25 3.68 7.22
CA VAL A 139 -4.31 3.70 8.36
C VAL A 139 -2.90 3.61 7.82
N HIS A 140 -2.09 4.64 8.07
CA HIS A 140 -0.70 4.68 7.62
C HIS A 140 0.24 4.84 8.82
N ALA A 141 1.08 3.85 9.08
CA ALA A 141 2.02 3.85 10.18
C ALA A 141 3.46 3.91 9.67
N VAL A 142 4.25 4.78 10.28
CA VAL A 142 5.66 5.02 9.96
C VAL A 142 6.51 5.10 11.24
N ARG A 143 7.82 5.17 11.07
CA ARG A 143 8.75 5.34 12.19
C ARG A 143 8.92 6.80 12.57
N LEU A 144 9.14 7.66 11.57
CA LEU A 144 9.41 9.10 11.71
C LEU A 144 8.36 9.90 10.93
N ALA A 145 8.08 11.13 11.37
CA ALA A 145 7.06 12.00 10.76
C ALA A 145 7.37 12.36 9.31
N GLU A 146 8.65 12.47 8.94
CA GLU A 146 9.08 12.72 7.56
C GLU A 146 8.71 11.59 6.59
N GLU A 147 8.45 10.38 7.11
CA GLU A 147 8.03 9.22 6.32
C GLU A 147 6.51 9.22 6.04
N LEU A 148 5.73 10.15 6.60
CA LEU A 148 4.33 10.38 6.24
C LEU A 148 4.25 11.08 4.89
N THR A 149 4.41 10.34 3.83
CA THR A 149 4.43 10.80 2.43
C THR A 149 3.03 10.81 1.81
N HIS A 150 2.90 11.28 0.56
CA HIS A 150 1.64 11.33 -0.21
C HIS A 150 0.51 12.11 0.49
N ARG A 151 0.86 13.08 1.36
CA ARG A 151 -0.12 13.85 2.14
C ARG A 151 -1.12 14.60 1.25
N ASP A 152 -0.64 15.16 0.13
CA ASP A 152 -1.48 15.90 -0.81
C ASP A 152 -2.50 14.97 -1.47
N SER A 153 -2.09 13.78 -1.91
CA SER A 153 -2.99 12.78 -2.48
C SER A 153 -4.02 12.29 -1.46
N ILE A 154 -3.61 12.06 -0.22
CA ILE A 154 -4.52 11.65 0.86
C ILE A 154 -5.48 12.79 1.20
N GLY A 155 -4.98 14.03 1.27
CA GLY A 155 -5.79 15.22 1.52
C GLY A 155 -6.83 15.47 0.43
N GLN A 156 -6.48 15.26 -0.83
CA GLN A 156 -7.41 15.35 -1.95
C GLN A 156 -8.51 14.29 -1.83
N LEU A 157 -8.18 13.03 -1.56
CA LEU A 157 -9.16 11.96 -1.37
C LEU A 157 -10.11 12.22 -0.18
N LEU A 158 -9.59 12.76 0.92
CA LEU A 158 -10.40 13.19 2.06
C LEU A 158 -11.37 14.34 1.70
N HIS A 159 -10.92 15.25 0.84
CA HIS A 159 -11.76 16.35 0.34
C HIS A 159 -12.85 15.87 -0.63
N GLU A 160 -12.52 14.91 -1.49
CA GLU A 160 -13.47 14.32 -2.45
C GLU A 160 -14.52 13.42 -1.76
N HIS A 161 -14.16 12.77 -0.63
CA HIS A 161 -15.02 11.83 0.10
C HIS A 161 -15.16 12.17 1.59
N PRO A 162 -15.58 13.40 1.98
CA PRO A 162 -15.49 13.89 3.36
C PRO A 162 -16.35 13.11 4.33
N GLU A 163 -17.49 12.59 3.89
CA GLU A 163 -18.39 11.81 4.72
C GLU A 163 -18.01 10.32 4.79
N GLN A 164 -17.25 9.82 3.83
CA GLN A 164 -16.99 8.41 3.64
C GLN A 164 -15.58 8.01 4.04
N MET A 165 -14.58 8.85 3.78
CA MET A 165 -13.17 8.57 4.07
C MET A 165 -12.76 9.06 5.45
N ARG A 166 -11.92 8.28 6.12
CA ARG A 166 -11.15 8.67 7.32
C ARG A 166 -9.69 8.28 7.11
N ALA A 167 -8.78 9.07 7.65
CA ALA A 167 -7.35 8.75 7.64
C ALA A 167 -6.80 8.83 9.07
N VAL A 168 -6.05 7.80 9.49
CA VAL A 168 -5.38 7.73 10.77
C VAL A 168 -3.90 7.47 10.54
N SER A 169 -3.05 8.38 10.97
CA SER A 169 -1.61 8.25 10.88
C SER A 169 -1.00 7.82 12.21
N PHE A 170 0.06 7.00 12.17
CA PHE A 170 0.86 6.61 13.32
C PHE A 170 2.32 6.99 13.10
N VAL A 171 2.96 7.50 14.15
CA VAL A 171 4.41 7.70 14.21
C VAL A 171 4.92 6.99 15.45
N SER A 172 5.89 6.07 15.28
CA SER A 172 6.26 5.14 16.36
C SER A 172 7.54 5.51 17.10
N ARG A 173 8.37 6.42 16.58
CA ARG A 173 9.68 6.77 17.19
C ARG A 173 9.79 8.20 17.65
N GLU A 174 8.79 9.01 17.42
CA GLU A 174 8.72 10.41 17.85
C GLU A 174 7.26 10.85 17.99
N THR A 175 7.04 12.01 18.57
CA THR A 175 5.72 12.65 18.62
C THR A 175 5.55 13.51 17.37
N ALA A 176 4.41 13.36 16.67
CA ALA A 176 4.10 14.13 15.47
C ALA A 176 2.66 14.70 15.55
N PRO A 177 2.45 15.98 15.23
CA PRO A 177 1.12 16.57 15.19
C PRO A 177 0.20 15.81 14.21
N GLY A 178 -1.03 15.52 14.65
CA GLY A 178 -2.03 14.81 13.84
C GLY A 178 -1.79 13.31 13.65
N ALA A 179 -0.78 12.73 14.31
CA ALA A 179 -0.53 11.31 14.30
C ALA A 179 -0.61 10.69 15.71
N LEU A 180 -1.11 9.47 15.78
CA LEU A 180 -1.12 8.69 17.00
C LEU A 180 0.29 8.13 17.30
N PRO A 181 0.70 8.11 18.57
CA PRO A 181 1.94 7.44 18.95
C PRO A 181 1.76 5.92 18.99
N GLY A 182 2.84 5.19 18.68
CA GLY A 182 2.88 3.73 18.81
C GLY A 182 2.59 2.98 17.52
N ARG A 183 2.01 1.79 17.63
CA ARG A 183 1.85 0.82 16.54
C ARG A 183 0.40 0.40 16.37
N ILE A 184 0.01 0.04 15.14
CA ILE A 184 -1.35 -0.39 14.78
C ILE A 184 -1.87 -1.55 15.66
N PRO A 185 -1.13 -2.65 15.92
CA PRO A 185 -1.66 -3.77 16.73
C PRO A 185 -2.10 -3.35 18.12
N ALA A 186 -1.27 -2.59 18.83
CA ALA A 186 -1.59 -2.09 20.16
C ALA A 186 -2.79 -1.10 20.17
N ALA A 187 -2.95 -0.33 19.07
CA ALA A 187 -4.09 0.56 18.94
C ALA A 187 -5.40 -0.19 18.65
N ILE A 188 -5.34 -1.31 17.93
CA ILE A 188 -6.48 -2.23 17.75
C ILE A 188 -6.88 -2.82 19.11
N GLU A 189 -5.94 -3.36 19.87
CA GLU A 189 -6.21 -3.98 21.19
C GLU A 189 -6.82 -3.01 22.18
N GLY A 190 -6.28 -1.79 22.25
CA GLY A 190 -6.76 -0.74 23.16
C GLY A 190 -7.97 0.06 22.67
N GLY A 191 -8.55 -0.24 21.50
CA GLY A 191 -9.69 0.50 20.92
C GLY A 191 -9.34 1.92 20.43
N ARG A 192 -8.08 2.33 20.52
CA ARG A 192 -7.65 3.70 20.14
C ARG A 192 -7.76 3.94 18.63
N LEU A 193 -7.61 2.90 17.82
CA LEU A 193 -7.73 3.03 16.37
C LEU A 193 -9.15 3.38 15.97
N GLU A 194 -10.15 2.70 16.53
CA GLU A 194 -11.57 2.95 16.29
C GLU A 194 -11.99 4.33 16.80
N ALA A 195 -11.55 4.68 18.01
CA ALA A 195 -11.82 5.98 18.58
C ALA A 195 -11.28 7.13 17.69
N ALA A 196 -10.07 6.97 17.14
CA ALA A 196 -9.47 7.97 16.25
C ALA A 196 -10.17 8.05 14.88
N ALA A 197 -10.61 6.92 14.34
CA ALA A 197 -11.31 6.87 13.07
C ALA A 197 -12.79 7.26 13.15
N GLY A 198 -13.41 7.13 14.33
CA GLY A 198 -14.86 7.26 14.50
C GLY A 198 -15.65 6.18 13.74
N VAL A 199 -15.04 5.03 13.49
CA VAL A 199 -15.62 3.91 12.74
C VAL A 199 -15.43 2.61 13.51
N ALA A 200 -16.46 1.78 13.61
CA ALA A 200 -16.37 0.50 14.29
C ALA A 200 -15.54 -0.51 13.49
N LEU A 201 -14.70 -1.27 14.20
CA LEU A 201 -13.89 -2.36 13.66
C LEU A 201 -14.40 -3.67 14.23
N SER A 202 -15.27 -4.36 13.49
CA SER A 202 -15.98 -5.54 13.96
C SER A 202 -16.01 -6.65 12.91
N ALA A 203 -16.09 -7.90 13.36
CA ALA A 203 -16.18 -9.06 12.47
C ALA A 203 -17.46 -9.05 11.62
N ALA A 204 -18.53 -8.43 12.11
CA ALA A 204 -19.83 -8.40 11.43
C ALA A 204 -19.89 -7.40 10.27
N GLY A 205 -19.16 -6.25 10.38
CA GLY A 205 -19.33 -5.16 9.42
C GLY A 205 -18.05 -4.70 8.73
N SER A 206 -16.87 -5.19 9.14
CA SER A 206 -15.61 -4.68 8.62
C SER A 206 -14.87 -5.68 7.74
N GLN A 207 -14.31 -5.17 6.64
CA GLN A 207 -13.27 -5.85 5.86
C GLN A 207 -11.96 -5.11 6.10
N VAL A 208 -10.87 -5.85 6.28
CA VAL A 208 -9.56 -5.31 6.62
C VAL A 208 -8.52 -5.80 5.62
N MET A 209 -7.85 -4.88 4.95
CA MET A 209 -6.70 -5.17 4.11
C MET A 209 -5.43 -4.67 4.82
N ILE A 210 -4.40 -5.52 4.88
CA ILE A 210 -3.16 -5.21 5.61
C ILE A 210 -1.98 -5.39 4.69
N CYS A 211 -1.10 -4.37 4.61
CA CYS A 211 0.10 -4.40 3.78
C CYS A 211 1.29 -3.74 4.47
N GLY A 212 2.48 -4.29 4.31
CA GLY A 212 3.73 -3.70 4.78
C GLY A 212 4.64 -4.67 5.53
N ASN A 213 5.22 -4.21 6.64
CA ASN A 213 6.16 -5.01 7.43
C ASN A 213 5.53 -6.33 7.91
N PRO A 214 6.19 -7.49 7.70
CA PRO A 214 5.66 -8.81 8.08
C PRO A 214 5.25 -8.93 9.55
N ASP A 215 6.04 -8.40 10.48
CA ASP A 215 5.72 -8.46 11.91
C ASP A 215 4.42 -7.68 12.20
N MET A 216 4.24 -6.51 11.57
CA MET A 216 2.99 -5.74 11.70
C MET A 216 1.80 -6.51 11.15
N VAL A 217 1.96 -7.17 10.01
CA VAL A 217 0.89 -7.97 9.39
C VAL A 217 0.50 -9.14 10.32
N ILE A 218 1.47 -9.82 10.91
CA ILE A 218 1.25 -10.92 11.86
C ILE A 218 0.54 -10.39 13.12
N ASP A 219 1.09 -9.37 13.76
CA ASP A 219 0.59 -8.84 15.03
C ASP A 219 -0.81 -8.20 14.87
N ALA A 220 -1.05 -7.44 13.79
CA ALA A 220 -2.36 -6.86 13.51
C ALA A 220 -3.40 -7.96 13.22
N SER A 221 -3.03 -8.98 12.43
CA SER A 221 -3.92 -10.12 12.17
C SER A 221 -4.27 -10.87 13.47
N ALA A 222 -3.30 -11.05 14.38
CA ALA A 222 -3.55 -11.67 15.68
C ALA A 222 -4.46 -10.81 16.57
N ALA A 223 -4.27 -9.49 16.57
CA ALA A 223 -5.14 -8.57 17.30
C ALA A 223 -6.60 -8.60 16.78
N LEU A 224 -6.77 -8.66 15.45
CA LEU A 224 -8.07 -8.78 14.80
C LEU A 224 -8.72 -10.16 15.05
N ALA A 225 -7.91 -11.23 15.07
CA ALA A 225 -8.40 -12.58 15.37
C ALA A 225 -8.99 -12.67 16.78
N ARG A 226 -8.40 -11.98 17.77
CA ARG A 226 -8.96 -11.86 19.13
C ARG A 226 -10.32 -11.15 19.17
N ARG A 227 -10.67 -10.40 18.11
CA ARG A 227 -11.99 -9.77 17.92
C ARG A 227 -12.94 -10.61 17.05
N GLY A 228 -12.63 -11.89 16.81
CA GLY A 228 -13.44 -12.82 16.05
C GLY A 228 -13.33 -12.70 14.53
N MET A 229 -12.37 -11.93 14.01
CA MET A 229 -12.10 -11.86 12.57
C MET A 229 -11.19 -13.00 12.14
N LYS A 230 -11.36 -13.51 10.92
CA LYS A 230 -10.50 -14.55 10.36
C LYS A 230 -9.85 -14.12 9.04
N LYS A 231 -8.71 -14.72 8.74
CA LYS A 231 -8.03 -14.50 7.47
C LYS A 231 -8.92 -14.96 6.30
N HIS A 232 -9.05 -14.09 5.31
CA HIS A 232 -9.79 -14.40 4.10
C HIS A 232 -9.03 -15.40 3.23
N ARG A 233 -9.78 -16.37 2.70
CA ARG A 233 -9.36 -17.31 1.65
C ARG A 233 -10.53 -17.48 0.68
N ARG A 234 -10.28 -17.62 -0.61
CA ARG A 234 -11.35 -17.80 -1.62
C ARG A 234 -12.35 -18.90 -1.29
N ARG A 235 -11.90 -20.00 -0.66
CA ARG A 235 -12.75 -21.15 -0.26
C ARG A 235 -13.29 -21.05 1.16
N ASP A 236 -12.80 -20.10 1.95
CA ASP A 236 -13.22 -19.84 3.33
C ASP A 236 -13.17 -18.33 3.58
N PRO A 237 -14.22 -17.59 3.16
CA PRO A 237 -14.28 -16.14 3.29
C PRO A 237 -14.13 -15.67 4.72
N GLY A 238 -13.30 -14.66 4.92
CA GLY A 238 -13.02 -14.00 6.18
C GLY A 238 -12.85 -12.50 5.98
N GLN A 239 -12.54 -11.80 7.06
CA GLN A 239 -12.48 -10.35 7.07
C GLN A 239 -11.08 -9.78 6.76
N ILE A 240 -10.02 -10.61 6.87
CA ILE A 240 -8.63 -10.12 6.84
C ILE A 240 -7.95 -10.59 5.55
N THR A 241 -7.66 -9.65 4.65
CA THR A 241 -6.87 -9.85 3.43
C THR A 241 -5.48 -9.27 3.64
N VAL A 242 -4.43 -10.04 3.39
CA VAL A 242 -3.05 -9.62 3.68
C VAL A 242 -2.12 -9.80 2.50
N GLU A 243 -1.16 -8.90 2.36
CA GLU A 243 0.01 -9.04 1.51
C GLU A 243 1.26 -8.60 2.30
N ASN A 244 2.26 -9.49 2.37
CA ASN A 244 3.52 -9.19 3.03
C ASN A 244 4.48 -8.57 2.02
N TYR A 245 5.16 -7.50 2.41
CA TYR A 245 6.33 -6.99 1.70
C TYR A 245 7.56 -7.67 2.28
N TRP A 246 8.43 -8.24 1.35
CA TRP A 246 9.62 -9.08 1.62
C TRP A 246 9.41 -10.34 2.47
#